data_1902d607e2515ebb3d741ead207884f0
#
_entry.id   1902d607e2515ebb3d741ead207884f0
#
_cell.length_a   1.000
_cell.length_b   1.000
_cell.length_c   1.000
_cell.angle_alpha   90.00
_cell.angle_beta   90.00
_cell.angle_gamma   90.00
#
_symmetry.space_group_name_H-M   'P 1'
#
loop_
_entity.id
_entity.type
_entity.pdbx_description
1 polymer ?
#
loop_
_entity_poly.entity_id
_entity_poly.type
_entity_poly.pdbx_seq_one_letter_code
_entity_poly.pdbx_strand_id
1 'polypeptide(L)'
;MLMPVTPNDERRKAKQELILEKSRLVFCRKGFLNVTMKDIIEECGISRGGIYLYFSSVEELFQAVLARRYKSKFESIRKSVEENMNFFSLLDSYFATQKQRLLHMEDSLLRAMYEYMFTHQDTGELKFRASQLDNVRNSISEILYLGVRQGAIRDKNIPVLAENFMFVIEGLSVLALIGGLTEIQLDEQFTLMKQMLL
;
A
#
# COMPACT_ATOMS: atom_id res chain seq x y z
N MET A 1 -17.91 -20.22 -17.91
CA MET A 1 -19.02 -19.32 -18.26
C MET A 1 -19.22 -18.37 -17.06
N LEU A 2 -18.76 -17.11 -17.16
CA LEU A 2 -18.92 -16.12 -16.08
C LEU A 2 -20.40 -15.72 -16.05
N MET A 3 -21.04 -15.87 -14.89
CA MET A 3 -22.42 -15.38 -14.70
C MET A 3 -22.46 -13.86 -14.91
N PRO A 4 -23.51 -13.31 -15.54
CA PRO A 4 -23.64 -11.86 -15.71
C PRO A 4 -23.77 -11.20 -14.33
N VAL A 5 -23.00 -10.11 -14.13
CA VAL A 5 -23.05 -9.29 -12.91
C VAL A 5 -24.44 -8.64 -12.84
N THR A 6 -25.14 -8.82 -11.73
CA THR A 6 -26.48 -8.24 -11.56
C THR A 6 -26.39 -6.78 -11.06
N PRO A 7 -27.41 -5.93 -11.31
CA PRO A 7 -27.46 -4.57 -10.76
C PRO A 7 -27.36 -4.53 -9.22
N ASN A 8 -27.75 -5.61 -8.55
CA ASN A 8 -27.61 -5.73 -7.10
C ASN A 8 -26.17 -5.98 -6.67
N ASP A 9 -25.43 -6.78 -7.45
CA ASP A 9 -23.99 -7.04 -7.20
C ASP A 9 -23.17 -5.76 -7.39
N GLU A 10 -23.50 -4.96 -8.41
CA GLU A 10 -22.83 -3.67 -8.66
C GLU A 10 -23.08 -2.68 -7.51
N ARG A 11 -24.33 -2.57 -7.03
CA ARG A 11 -24.68 -1.72 -5.88
C ARG A 11 -23.98 -2.19 -4.60
N ARG A 12 -23.91 -3.51 -4.39
CA ARG A 12 -23.22 -4.09 -3.23
C ARG A 12 -21.72 -3.78 -3.28
N LYS A 13 -21.08 -3.94 -4.44
CA LYS A 13 -19.67 -3.62 -4.67
C LYS A 13 -19.40 -2.13 -4.47
N ALA A 14 -20.21 -1.25 -5.06
CA ALA A 14 -20.06 0.19 -4.90
C ALA A 14 -20.16 0.62 -3.42
N LYS A 15 -21.07 0.02 -2.67
CA LYS A 15 -21.22 0.28 -1.24
C LYS A 15 -20.04 -0.22 -0.42
N GLN A 16 -19.49 -1.40 -0.76
CA GLN A 16 -18.27 -1.92 -0.13
C GLN A 16 -17.08 -1.00 -0.39
N GLU A 17 -16.90 -0.53 -1.63
CA GLU A 17 -15.84 0.42 -1.99
C GLU A 17 -15.95 1.75 -1.22
N LEU A 18 -17.17 2.27 -1.07
CA LEU A 18 -17.42 3.47 -0.26
C LEU A 18 -17.01 3.25 1.20
N ILE A 19 -17.38 2.11 1.80
CA ILE A 19 -17.01 1.77 3.18
C ILE A 19 -15.49 1.71 3.31
N LEU A 20 -14.80 1.02 2.41
CA LEU A 20 -13.35 0.90 2.45
C LEU A 20 -12.64 2.25 2.33
N GLU A 21 -13.11 3.14 1.42
CA GLU A 21 -12.51 4.46 1.25
C GLU A 21 -12.72 5.36 2.47
N LYS A 22 -13.94 5.39 3.02
CA LYS A 22 -14.25 6.16 4.22
C LYS A 22 -13.49 5.65 5.44
N SER A 23 -13.41 4.32 5.60
CA SER A 23 -12.63 3.71 6.67
C SER A 23 -11.14 4.03 6.57
N ARG A 24 -10.58 4.05 5.35
CA ARG A 24 -9.20 4.49 5.12
C ARG A 24 -8.94 5.87 5.73
N LEU A 25 -9.82 6.82 5.52
CA LEU A 25 -9.68 8.18 6.07
C LEU A 25 -9.70 8.18 7.61
N VAL A 26 -10.56 7.36 8.22
CA VAL A 26 -10.61 7.22 9.69
C VAL A 26 -9.31 6.64 10.23
N PHE A 27 -8.78 5.57 9.60
CA PHE A 27 -7.52 4.96 9.99
C PHE A 27 -6.31 5.90 9.80
N CYS A 28 -6.28 6.71 8.74
CA CYS A 28 -5.23 7.72 8.57
C CYS A 28 -5.23 8.74 9.71
N ARG A 29 -6.39 9.25 10.11
CA ARG A 29 -6.51 10.27 11.17
C ARG A 29 -6.26 9.71 12.56
N LYS A 30 -6.79 8.52 12.90
CA LYS A 30 -6.81 7.99 14.27
C LYS A 30 -5.74 6.94 14.57
N GLY A 31 -5.09 6.38 13.55
CA GLY A 31 -4.32 5.15 13.67
C GLY A 31 -5.25 3.93 13.72
N PHE A 32 -4.72 2.74 14.03
CA PHE A 32 -5.53 1.54 14.18
C PHE A 32 -6.10 1.39 15.60
N LEU A 33 -5.27 1.61 16.62
CA LEU A 33 -5.61 1.35 18.01
C LEU A 33 -6.77 2.20 18.56
N ASN A 34 -6.99 3.38 17.98
CA ASN A 34 -8.01 4.32 18.45
C ASN A 34 -9.27 4.33 17.56
N VAL A 35 -9.40 3.38 16.63
CA VAL A 35 -10.57 3.28 15.76
C VAL A 35 -11.59 2.28 16.31
N THR A 36 -12.86 2.68 16.32
CA THR A 36 -13.99 1.83 16.69
C THR A 36 -14.94 1.67 15.50
N MET A 37 -15.77 0.62 15.52
CA MET A 37 -16.85 0.48 14.53
C MET A 37 -17.82 1.67 14.53
N LYS A 38 -17.97 2.37 15.67
CA LYS A 38 -18.78 3.58 15.76
C LYS A 38 -18.21 4.69 14.90
N ASP A 39 -16.89 4.93 14.95
CA ASP A 39 -16.21 5.94 14.12
C ASP A 39 -16.41 5.68 12.62
N ILE A 40 -16.32 4.41 12.23
CA ILE A 40 -16.54 3.99 10.84
C ILE A 40 -17.98 4.23 10.40
N ILE A 41 -18.97 3.85 11.25
CA ILE A 41 -20.39 4.04 10.98
C ILE A 41 -20.70 5.54 10.78
N GLU A 42 -20.19 6.39 11.66
CA GLU A 42 -20.36 7.85 11.59
C GLU A 42 -19.74 8.42 10.31
N GLU A 43 -18.51 8.06 9.98
CA GLU A 43 -17.81 8.51 8.76
C GLU A 43 -18.51 8.05 7.48
N CYS A 44 -19.03 6.81 7.46
CA CYS A 44 -19.71 6.25 6.29
C CYS A 44 -21.11 6.81 6.08
N GLY A 45 -21.76 7.31 7.14
CA GLY A 45 -23.17 7.70 7.09
C GLY A 45 -24.12 6.53 6.82
N ILE A 46 -23.72 5.31 7.20
CA ILE A 46 -24.47 4.07 6.97
C ILE A 46 -24.94 3.53 8.33
N SER A 47 -26.14 2.93 8.39
CA SER A 47 -26.63 2.33 9.63
C SER A 47 -25.73 1.23 10.16
N ARG A 48 -25.74 1.01 11.47
CA ARG A 48 -24.98 -0.07 12.12
C ARG A 48 -25.19 -1.42 11.42
N GLY A 49 -26.42 -1.85 11.21
CA GLY A 49 -26.72 -3.09 10.50
C GLY A 49 -26.18 -3.10 9.07
N GLY A 50 -26.17 -1.94 8.41
CA GLY A 50 -25.65 -1.80 7.05
C GLY A 50 -24.13 -2.02 6.94
N ILE A 51 -23.33 -1.64 7.96
CA ILE A 51 -21.88 -1.91 7.99
C ILE A 51 -21.62 -3.38 8.31
N TYR A 52 -22.30 -3.94 9.32
CA TYR A 52 -22.11 -5.33 9.75
C TYR A 52 -22.50 -6.38 8.70
N LEU A 53 -23.25 -6.01 7.64
CA LEU A 53 -23.46 -6.85 6.46
C LEU A 53 -22.19 -7.06 5.60
N TYR A 54 -21.18 -6.22 5.77
CA TYR A 54 -19.93 -6.25 4.99
C TYR A 54 -18.73 -6.63 5.82
N PHE A 55 -18.64 -6.14 7.06
CA PHE A 55 -17.48 -6.31 7.93
C PHE A 55 -17.92 -6.53 9.37
N SER A 56 -17.44 -7.60 9.97
CA SER A 56 -17.81 -8.01 11.32
C SER A 56 -17.01 -7.30 12.41
N SER A 57 -15.81 -6.78 12.09
CA SER A 57 -14.91 -6.15 13.03
C SER A 57 -14.07 -5.04 12.40
N VAL A 58 -13.39 -4.26 13.26
CA VAL A 58 -12.41 -3.23 12.83
C VAL A 58 -11.21 -3.89 12.16
N GLU A 59 -10.77 -5.04 12.67
CA GLU A 59 -9.64 -5.82 12.16
C GLU A 59 -9.91 -6.28 10.74
N GLU A 60 -11.06 -6.95 10.50
CA GLU A 60 -11.45 -7.41 9.18
C GLU A 60 -11.52 -6.26 8.18
N LEU A 61 -12.13 -5.15 8.60
CA LEU A 61 -12.23 -3.95 7.78
C LEU A 61 -10.85 -3.35 7.47
N PHE A 62 -9.95 -3.30 8.44
CA PHE A 62 -8.60 -2.78 8.23
C PHE A 62 -7.78 -3.65 7.29
N GLN A 63 -7.84 -4.96 7.44
CA GLN A 63 -7.22 -5.90 6.49
C GLN A 63 -7.73 -5.70 5.07
N ALA A 64 -9.04 -5.53 4.89
CA ALA A 64 -9.64 -5.26 3.59
C ALA A 64 -9.19 -3.91 3.00
N VAL A 65 -9.05 -2.86 3.83
CA VAL A 65 -8.49 -1.56 3.42
C VAL A 65 -7.04 -1.71 2.95
N LEU A 66 -6.21 -2.46 3.69
CA LEU A 66 -4.83 -2.71 3.30
C LEU A 66 -4.75 -3.54 2.00
N ALA A 67 -5.49 -4.63 1.91
CA ALA A 67 -5.51 -5.50 0.72
C ALA A 67 -5.91 -4.72 -0.54
N ARG A 68 -6.97 -3.89 -0.45
CA ARG A 68 -7.40 -3.00 -1.53
C ARG A 68 -6.29 -2.04 -1.95
N ARG A 69 -5.63 -1.41 -1.00
CA ARG A 69 -4.54 -0.46 -1.26
C ARG A 69 -3.37 -1.11 -1.99
N TYR A 70 -2.89 -2.26 -1.52
CA TYR A 70 -1.77 -2.96 -2.14
C TYR A 70 -2.13 -3.44 -3.54
N LYS A 71 -3.32 -4.01 -3.71
CA LYS A 71 -3.83 -4.43 -5.02
C LYS A 71 -3.89 -3.27 -6.01
N SER A 72 -4.49 -2.14 -5.63
CA SER A 72 -4.59 -0.96 -6.49
C SER A 72 -3.23 -0.40 -6.90
N LYS A 73 -2.26 -0.38 -5.98
CA LYS A 73 -0.89 0.06 -6.28
C LYS A 73 -0.20 -0.88 -7.26
N PHE A 74 -0.29 -2.17 -7.03
CA PHE A 74 0.31 -3.18 -7.91
C PHE A 74 -0.31 -3.11 -9.31
N GLU A 75 -1.63 -3.04 -9.42
CA GLU A 75 -2.35 -2.90 -10.70
C GLU A 75 -1.96 -1.62 -11.44
N SER A 76 -1.80 -0.50 -10.73
CA SER A 76 -1.34 0.76 -11.34
C SER A 76 0.07 0.66 -11.92
N ILE A 77 1.01 0.07 -11.18
CA ILE A 77 2.38 -0.15 -11.66
C ILE A 77 2.37 -1.08 -12.86
N ARG A 78 1.66 -2.20 -12.77
CA ARG A 78 1.55 -3.18 -13.84
C ARG A 78 0.99 -2.56 -15.12
N LYS A 79 -0.06 -1.73 -15.00
CA LYS A 79 -0.61 -1.00 -16.14
C LYS A 79 0.44 -0.09 -16.79
N SER A 80 1.20 0.69 -16.00
CA SER A 80 2.28 1.53 -16.53
C SER A 80 3.37 0.72 -17.23
N VAL A 81 3.66 -0.48 -16.73
CA VAL A 81 4.61 -1.44 -17.35
C VAL A 81 4.05 -2.01 -18.65
N GLU A 82 2.78 -2.38 -18.70
CA GLU A 82 2.09 -2.88 -19.90
C GLU A 82 1.99 -1.81 -20.99
N GLU A 83 1.78 -0.54 -20.61
CA GLU A 83 1.80 0.63 -21.49
C GLU A 83 3.22 1.04 -21.92
N ASN A 84 4.24 0.28 -21.51
CA ASN A 84 5.66 0.53 -21.80
C ASN A 84 6.12 1.94 -21.46
N MET A 85 5.68 2.45 -20.30
CA MET A 85 6.13 3.74 -19.77
C MET A 85 7.66 3.81 -19.68
N ASN A 86 8.26 4.99 -19.86
CA ASN A 86 9.71 5.14 -19.68
C ASN A 86 10.13 4.72 -18.26
N PHE A 87 11.14 3.87 -18.16
CA PHE A 87 11.61 3.29 -16.91
C PHE A 87 11.96 4.35 -15.85
N PHE A 88 12.76 5.35 -16.22
CA PHE A 88 13.17 6.38 -15.25
C PHE A 88 11.99 7.20 -14.76
N SER A 89 11.04 7.53 -15.65
CA SER A 89 9.82 8.25 -15.28
C SER A 89 8.95 7.44 -14.32
N LEU A 90 8.81 6.13 -14.54
CA LEU A 90 8.05 5.24 -13.64
C LEU A 90 8.74 5.09 -12.29
N LEU A 91 10.05 4.91 -12.26
CA LEU A 91 10.85 4.81 -11.03
C LEU A 91 10.79 6.12 -10.22
N ASP A 92 10.92 7.27 -10.89
CA ASP A 92 10.80 8.58 -10.26
C ASP A 92 9.41 8.81 -9.65
N SER A 93 8.35 8.44 -10.38
CA SER A 93 6.97 8.49 -9.87
C SER A 93 6.78 7.57 -8.66
N TYR A 94 7.38 6.39 -8.69
CA TYR A 94 7.36 5.47 -7.55
C TYR A 94 8.02 6.09 -6.31
N PHE A 95 9.24 6.64 -6.44
CA PHE A 95 9.95 7.28 -5.33
C PHE A 95 9.24 8.55 -4.84
N ALA A 96 8.71 9.38 -5.74
CA ALA A 96 7.90 10.54 -5.37
C ALA A 96 6.67 10.14 -4.51
N THR A 97 6.01 9.04 -4.88
CA THR A 97 4.89 8.49 -4.10
C THR A 97 5.34 8.00 -2.72
N GLN A 98 6.52 7.34 -2.61
CA GLN A 98 7.07 6.95 -1.31
C GLN A 98 7.44 8.18 -0.47
N LYS A 99 8.07 9.19 -1.07
CA LYS A 99 8.44 10.44 -0.41
C LYS A 99 7.23 11.14 0.20
N GLN A 100 6.16 11.33 -0.58
CA GLN A 100 4.91 11.92 -0.10
C GLN A 100 4.33 11.13 1.08
N ARG A 101 4.29 9.81 0.98
CA ARG A 101 3.80 8.94 2.06
C ARG A 101 4.60 9.08 3.36
N LEU A 102 5.91 9.29 3.27
CA LEU A 102 6.82 9.35 4.41
C LEU A 102 6.87 10.74 5.06
N LEU A 103 6.64 11.80 4.29
CA LEU A 103 6.61 13.18 4.78
C LEU A 103 5.24 13.61 5.30
N HIS A 104 4.15 13.02 4.78
CA HIS A 104 2.76 13.36 5.14
C HIS A 104 2.09 12.16 5.82
N MET A 105 2.46 11.94 7.09
CA MET A 105 2.00 10.79 7.87
C MET A 105 0.51 10.82 8.16
N GLU A 106 -0.07 12.04 8.29
CA GLU A 106 -1.48 12.31 8.54
C GLU A 106 -2.40 11.79 7.42
N ASP A 107 -1.90 11.78 6.17
CA ASP A 107 -2.63 11.27 5.00
C ASP A 107 -2.31 9.81 4.68
N SER A 108 -1.45 9.19 5.50
CA SER A 108 -0.90 7.88 5.27
C SER A 108 -1.48 6.84 6.24
N LEU A 109 -1.73 5.62 5.75
CA LEU A 109 -2.06 4.46 6.59
C LEU A 109 -0.85 3.93 7.38
N LEU A 110 0.33 4.56 7.27
CA LEU A 110 1.57 3.99 7.78
C LEU A 110 1.50 3.75 9.29
N ARG A 111 1.06 4.74 10.06
CA ARG A 111 0.88 4.61 11.50
C ARG A 111 -0.09 3.47 11.85
N ALA A 112 -1.28 3.47 11.26
CA ALA A 112 -2.27 2.43 11.53
C ALA A 112 -1.76 1.03 11.17
N MET A 113 -1.00 0.91 10.09
CA MET A 113 -0.39 -0.34 9.65
C MET A 113 0.61 -0.88 10.67
N TYR A 114 1.51 -0.05 11.19
CA TYR A 114 2.48 -0.51 12.20
C TYR A 114 1.82 -0.79 13.55
N GLU A 115 0.85 0.03 14.00
CA GLU A 115 0.05 -0.24 15.19
C GLU A 115 -0.61 -1.62 15.10
N TYR A 116 -1.23 -1.93 13.95
CA TYR A 116 -1.83 -3.23 13.68
C TYR A 116 -0.81 -4.37 13.70
N MET A 117 0.29 -4.22 12.98
CA MET A 117 1.33 -5.25 12.85
C MET A 117 1.99 -5.60 14.20
N PHE A 118 2.15 -4.63 15.09
CA PHE A 118 2.76 -4.88 16.41
C PHE A 118 1.80 -5.51 17.41
N THR A 119 0.50 -5.32 17.23
CA THR A 119 -0.52 -5.84 18.16
C THR A 119 -1.14 -7.16 17.73
N HIS A 120 -0.98 -7.56 16.45
CA HIS A 120 -1.55 -8.76 15.86
C HIS A 120 -0.43 -9.65 15.31
N GLN A 121 -0.05 -10.70 16.06
CA GLN A 121 1.11 -11.55 15.75
C GLN A 121 0.77 -13.05 15.68
N ASP A 122 -0.50 -13.40 15.52
CA ASP A 122 -0.88 -14.80 15.32
C ASP A 122 -0.49 -15.32 13.92
N THR A 123 -0.58 -16.62 13.72
CA THR A 123 -0.12 -17.26 12.47
C THR A 123 -0.88 -16.78 11.22
N GLY A 124 -2.16 -16.41 11.34
CA GLY A 124 -2.97 -15.87 10.24
C GLY A 124 -2.45 -14.49 9.82
N GLU A 125 -2.19 -13.65 10.81
CA GLU A 125 -1.67 -12.29 10.61
C GLU A 125 -0.25 -12.28 10.03
N LEU A 126 0.60 -13.20 10.45
CA LEU A 126 1.94 -13.36 9.87
C LEU A 126 1.87 -13.72 8.38
N LYS A 127 0.95 -14.60 7.98
CA LYS A 127 0.73 -14.93 6.56
C LYS A 127 0.18 -13.76 5.77
N PHE A 128 -0.78 -13.02 6.33
CA PHE A 128 -1.30 -11.81 5.71
C PHE A 128 -0.18 -10.78 5.47
N ARG A 129 0.64 -10.53 6.49
CA ARG A 129 1.79 -9.62 6.40
C ARG A 129 2.81 -10.06 5.34
N ALA A 130 3.16 -11.35 5.31
CA ALA A 130 4.06 -11.89 4.30
C ALA A 130 3.53 -11.63 2.89
N SER A 131 2.23 -11.85 2.64
CA SER A 131 1.61 -11.56 1.35
C SER A 131 1.66 -10.07 0.97
N GLN A 132 1.57 -9.16 1.94
CA GLN A 132 1.68 -7.72 1.67
C GLN A 132 3.12 -7.32 1.31
N LEU A 133 4.13 -7.86 1.98
CA LEU A 133 5.55 -7.66 1.64
C LEU A 133 5.86 -8.21 0.24
N ASP A 134 5.31 -9.39 -0.10
CA ASP A 134 5.43 -9.95 -1.45
C ASP A 134 4.85 -9.02 -2.52
N ASN A 135 3.69 -8.41 -2.27
CA ASN A 135 3.10 -7.43 -3.19
C ASN A 135 4.00 -6.20 -3.39
N VAL A 136 4.64 -5.70 -2.32
CA VAL A 136 5.59 -4.58 -2.43
C VAL A 136 6.81 -5.00 -3.25
N ARG A 137 7.43 -6.14 -2.91
CA ARG A 137 8.60 -6.67 -3.64
C ARG A 137 8.27 -6.89 -5.12
N ASN A 138 7.12 -7.50 -5.43
CA ASN A 138 6.70 -7.72 -6.81
C ASN A 138 6.48 -6.41 -7.57
N SER A 139 5.91 -5.40 -6.93
CA SER A 139 5.74 -4.06 -7.53
C SER A 139 7.08 -3.44 -7.92
N ILE A 140 8.08 -3.52 -7.05
CA ILE A 140 9.43 -3.03 -7.33
C ILE A 140 10.08 -3.85 -8.44
N SER A 141 9.94 -5.17 -8.40
CA SER A 141 10.48 -6.07 -9.42
C SER A 141 9.94 -5.77 -10.81
N GLU A 142 8.63 -5.50 -10.95
CA GLU A 142 8.01 -5.14 -12.24
C GLU A 142 8.64 -3.87 -12.82
N ILE A 143 8.88 -2.85 -11.99
CA ILE A 143 9.56 -1.61 -12.41
C ILE A 143 10.98 -1.93 -12.89
N LEU A 144 11.75 -2.68 -12.11
CA LEU A 144 13.14 -3.00 -12.44
C LEU A 144 13.25 -3.88 -13.70
N TYR A 145 12.37 -4.87 -13.87
CA TYR A 145 12.32 -5.67 -15.10
C TYR A 145 11.96 -4.82 -16.33
N LEU A 146 11.13 -3.80 -16.19
CA LEU A 146 10.89 -2.84 -17.27
C LEU A 146 12.18 -2.14 -17.67
N GLY A 147 12.99 -1.71 -16.69
CA GLY A 147 14.30 -1.09 -16.94
C GLY A 147 15.27 -2.00 -17.69
N VAL A 148 15.31 -3.30 -17.34
CA VAL A 148 16.11 -4.31 -18.07
C VAL A 148 15.59 -4.47 -19.52
N ARG A 149 14.29 -4.62 -19.71
CA ARG A 149 13.67 -4.73 -21.05
C ARG A 149 13.93 -3.53 -21.96
N GLN A 150 14.01 -2.32 -21.37
CA GLN A 150 14.31 -1.08 -22.10
C GLN A 150 15.82 -0.84 -22.27
N GLY A 151 16.69 -1.71 -21.76
CA GLY A 151 18.13 -1.51 -21.77
C GLY A 151 18.62 -0.33 -20.91
N ALA A 152 17.77 0.18 -20.02
CA ALA A 152 18.08 1.31 -19.14
C ALA A 152 18.97 0.92 -17.96
N ILE A 153 18.86 -0.34 -17.50
CA ILE A 153 19.71 -0.94 -16.46
C ILE A 153 20.18 -2.32 -16.91
N ARG A 154 21.30 -2.77 -16.33
CA ARG A 154 21.83 -4.13 -16.61
C ARG A 154 20.96 -5.18 -15.95
N ASP A 155 20.94 -6.38 -16.53
CA ASP A 155 20.34 -7.56 -15.91
C ASP A 155 21.20 -7.99 -14.71
N LYS A 156 20.89 -7.41 -13.56
CA LYS A 156 21.42 -7.77 -12.25
C LYS A 156 20.44 -8.74 -11.59
N ASN A 157 20.76 -9.22 -10.39
CA ASN A 157 19.81 -10.03 -9.61
C ASN A 157 18.62 -9.16 -9.15
N ILE A 158 17.64 -8.96 -10.05
CA ILE A 158 16.47 -8.10 -9.81
C ILE A 158 15.70 -8.46 -8.54
N PRO A 159 15.45 -9.76 -8.21
CA PRO A 159 14.79 -10.11 -6.95
C PRO A 159 15.51 -9.57 -5.72
N VAL A 160 16.84 -9.69 -5.66
CA VAL A 160 17.64 -9.20 -4.53
C VAL A 160 17.66 -7.67 -4.47
N LEU A 161 17.73 -6.99 -5.63
CA LEU A 161 17.63 -5.53 -5.68
C LEU A 161 16.27 -5.03 -5.23
N ALA A 162 15.19 -5.68 -5.65
CA ALA A 162 13.83 -5.34 -5.24
C ALA A 162 13.63 -5.53 -3.73
N GLU A 163 14.17 -6.61 -3.17
CA GLU A 163 14.15 -6.87 -1.74
C GLU A 163 14.96 -5.82 -0.96
N ASN A 164 16.15 -5.46 -1.44
CA ASN A 164 16.96 -4.38 -0.85
C ASN A 164 16.19 -3.06 -0.84
N PHE A 165 15.58 -2.66 -1.97
CA PHE A 165 14.76 -1.46 -2.05
C PHE A 165 13.59 -1.49 -1.07
N MET A 166 12.94 -2.64 -0.95
CA MET A 166 11.87 -2.83 0.04
C MET A 166 12.38 -2.62 1.47
N PHE A 167 13.52 -3.22 1.84
CA PHE A 167 14.10 -3.06 3.19
C PHE A 167 14.50 -1.62 3.49
N VAL A 168 15.09 -0.91 2.52
CA VAL A 168 15.41 0.51 2.69
C VAL A 168 14.13 1.33 2.93
N ILE A 169 13.10 1.14 2.11
CA ILE A 169 11.83 1.87 2.23
C ILE A 169 11.13 1.55 3.56
N GLU A 170 11.18 0.30 4.03
CA GLU A 170 10.62 -0.08 5.33
C GLU A 170 11.41 0.55 6.48
N GLY A 171 12.74 0.58 6.42
CA GLY A 171 13.59 1.28 7.39
C GLY A 171 13.27 2.78 7.46
N LEU A 172 13.15 3.44 6.31
CA LEU A 172 12.72 4.84 6.22
C LEU A 172 11.30 5.04 6.78
N SER A 173 10.41 4.07 6.60
CA SER A 173 9.05 4.10 7.16
C SER A 173 9.04 4.11 8.68
N VAL A 174 9.89 3.30 9.31
CA VAL A 174 10.05 3.30 10.77
C VAL A 174 10.63 4.63 11.27
N LEU A 175 11.64 5.17 10.58
CA LEU A 175 12.22 6.47 10.94
C LEU A 175 11.20 7.61 10.80
N ALA A 176 10.37 7.60 9.77
CA ALA A 176 9.29 8.59 9.62
C ALA A 176 8.32 8.55 10.80
N LEU A 177 7.95 7.35 11.28
CA LEU A 177 7.02 7.17 12.42
C LEU A 177 7.55 7.76 13.74
N ILE A 178 8.86 7.73 13.94
CA ILE A 178 9.49 8.25 15.17
C ILE A 178 9.95 9.70 15.03
N GLY A 179 9.64 10.37 13.92
CA GLY A 179 10.00 11.77 13.66
C GLY A 179 11.48 12.00 13.34
N GLY A 180 12.21 10.95 12.97
CA GLY A 180 13.66 11.00 12.73
C GLY A 180 14.06 11.13 11.25
N LEU A 181 13.15 11.56 10.35
CA LEU A 181 13.40 11.59 8.90
C LEU A 181 13.19 12.99 8.31
N THR A 182 14.19 13.47 7.59
CA THR A 182 14.13 14.73 6.85
C THR A 182 13.94 14.49 5.35
N GLU A 183 13.43 15.50 4.64
CA GLU A 183 13.28 15.45 3.19
C GLU A 183 14.62 15.22 2.47
N ILE A 184 15.68 15.87 2.95
CA ILE A 184 17.05 15.73 2.40
C ILE A 184 17.52 14.27 2.50
N GLN A 185 17.35 13.65 3.66
CA GLN A 185 17.72 12.24 3.86
C GLN A 185 16.96 11.31 2.92
N LEU A 186 15.68 11.57 2.67
CA LEU A 186 14.89 10.79 1.70
C LEU A 186 15.45 10.92 0.29
N ASP A 187 15.76 12.15 -0.16
CA ASP A 187 16.31 12.41 -1.49
C ASP A 187 17.69 11.75 -1.68
N GLU A 188 18.53 11.79 -0.66
CA GLU A 188 19.82 11.11 -0.66
C GLU A 188 19.67 9.59 -0.79
N GLN A 189 18.77 8.98 -0.01
CA GLN A 189 18.54 7.53 -0.06
C GLN A 189 17.95 7.09 -1.41
N PHE A 190 16.97 7.81 -1.95
CA PHE A 190 16.43 7.49 -3.27
C PHE A 190 17.44 7.70 -4.39
N THR A 191 18.32 8.71 -4.27
CA THR A 191 19.43 8.91 -5.20
C THR A 191 20.41 7.74 -5.15
N LEU A 192 20.79 7.29 -3.95
CA LEU A 192 21.67 6.13 -3.77
C LEU A 192 21.04 4.86 -4.37
N MET A 193 19.75 4.62 -4.12
CA MET A 193 19.03 3.49 -4.71
C MET A 193 19.05 3.52 -6.24
N LYS A 194 18.92 4.69 -6.86
CA LYS A 194 19.06 4.84 -8.33
C LYS A 194 20.48 4.53 -8.80
N GLN A 195 21.51 4.98 -8.09
CA GLN A 195 22.90 4.71 -8.42
C GLN A 195 23.25 3.21 -8.37
N MET A 196 22.60 2.45 -7.50
CA MET A 196 22.77 0.98 -7.46
C MET A 196 22.32 0.28 -8.74
N LEU A 197 21.49 0.92 -9.56
CA LEU A 197 20.97 0.35 -10.82
C LEU A 197 21.91 0.54 -12.00
N LEU A 198 22.80 1.53 -11.96
CA LEU A 198 23.77 1.86 -13.01
C LEU A 198 25.02 0.98 -12.89
#